data_655425628292bd25ab775f13faf6588b
#
_entry.id   655425628292bd25ab775f13faf6588b
#
_cell.length_a   1.000
_cell.length_b   1.000
_cell.length_c   1.000
_cell.angle_alpha   90.00
_cell.angle_beta   90.00
_cell.angle_gamma   90.00
#
_symmetry.space_group_name_H-M   'P 1'
#
loop_
_entity.id
_entity.type
_entity.pdbx_description
1 polymer ?
#
loop_
_entity_poly.entity_id
_entity_poly.type
_entity_poly.pdbx_seq_one_letter_code
_entity_poly.pdbx_strand_id
1 'polypeptide(L)'
;MEPPGYVASEPFVPPIDPAVVAATRAELLVLRSRHGQLTMSKLSGCPHLVQLCGEGDLVEAFMMLGRELARYEKGNKYEAAAALSLSSPADTVLDRFTMTAEHFDYQDQRTIRRWSDRGLGRMMQRFQMILELSTY
;
A
#
# COMPACT_ATOMS: atom_id res chain seq x y z
N MET A 1 27.43 -31.66 10.53
CA MET A 1 27.49 -30.27 10.98
C MET A 1 27.11 -29.33 9.86
N GLU A 2 26.24 -28.40 10.12
CA GLU A 2 25.85 -27.43 9.14
C GLU A 2 26.92 -26.36 8.96
N PRO A 3 27.15 -25.92 7.72
CA PRO A 3 28.07 -24.80 7.51
C PRO A 3 27.55 -23.53 8.18
N PRO A 4 28.43 -22.64 8.59
CA PRO A 4 28.02 -21.35 9.12
C PRO A 4 27.15 -20.61 8.11
N GLY A 5 26.04 -20.07 8.56
CA GLY A 5 25.09 -19.39 7.68
C GLY A 5 24.13 -20.30 6.93
N TYR A 6 24.24 -21.59 7.13
CA TYR A 6 23.35 -22.52 6.51
C TYR A 6 21.96 -22.48 7.16
N VAL A 7 20.92 -22.38 6.35
CA VAL A 7 19.55 -22.18 6.81
C VAL A 7 18.66 -23.29 6.26
N ALA A 8 19.06 -24.52 6.48
CA ALA A 8 18.36 -25.69 5.94
C ALA A 8 16.92 -25.83 6.40
N SER A 9 16.63 -25.31 7.59
CA SER A 9 15.28 -25.42 8.16
C SER A 9 14.31 -24.40 7.62
N GLU A 10 14.78 -23.38 6.91
CA GLU A 10 13.91 -22.35 6.39
C GLU A 10 13.56 -22.65 4.94
N PRO A 11 12.25 -22.67 4.60
CA PRO A 11 11.87 -22.84 3.21
C PRO A 11 12.33 -21.65 2.39
N PHE A 12 12.76 -21.90 1.19
CA PHE A 12 13.12 -20.84 0.26
C PHE A 12 11.85 -20.22 -0.30
N VAL A 13 11.70 -18.93 -0.09
CA VAL A 13 10.62 -18.14 -0.70
C VAL A 13 11.27 -17.23 -1.74
N PRO A 14 10.97 -17.42 -3.02
CA PRO A 14 11.53 -16.53 -4.04
C PRO A 14 11.10 -15.09 -3.78
N PRO A 15 11.99 -14.12 -3.95
CA PRO A 15 11.60 -12.72 -3.86
C PRO A 15 10.56 -12.40 -4.93
N ILE A 16 9.65 -11.48 -4.62
CA ILE A 16 8.69 -11.00 -5.60
C ILE A 16 9.47 -10.30 -6.72
N ASP A 17 9.09 -10.57 -7.95
CA ASP A 17 9.71 -9.95 -9.12
C ASP A 17 9.69 -8.41 -8.97
N PRO A 18 10.83 -7.74 -9.09
CA PRO A 18 10.89 -6.27 -9.02
C PRO A 18 9.94 -5.57 -10.01
N ALA A 19 9.69 -6.17 -11.16
CA ALA A 19 8.73 -5.62 -12.13
C ALA A 19 7.30 -5.63 -11.57
N VAL A 20 6.91 -6.68 -10.85
CA VAL A 20 5.61 -6.77 -10.19
C VAL A 20 5.50 -5.74 -9.07
N VAL A 21 6.56 -5.56 -8.29
CA VAL A 21 6.60 -4.54 -7.24
C VAL A 21 6.42 -3.15 -7.83
N ALA A 22 7.14 -2.84 -8.90
CA ALA A 22 7.04 -1.54 -9.56
C ALA A 22 5.63 -1.32 -10.14
N ALA A 23 5.04 -2.34 -10.76
CA ALA A 23 3.68 -2.26 -11.30
C ALA A 23 2.64 -2.05 -10.19
N THR A 24 2.78 -2.75 -9.08
CA THR A 24 1.88 -2.61 -7.93
C THR A 24 1.97 -1.21 -7.32
N ARG A 25 3.18 -0.68 -7.19
CA ARG A 25 3.39 0.67 -6.70
C ARG A 25 2.76 1.69 -7.64
N ALA A 26 2.91 1.51 -8.95
CA ALA A 26 2.29 2.38 -9.95
C ALA A 26 0.77 2.38 -9.81
N GLU A 27 0.17 1.22 -9.54
CA GLU A 27 -1.27 1.11 -9.30
C GLU A 27 -1.71 1.88 -8.06
N LEU A 28 -0.96 1.80 -6.97
CA LEU A 28 -1.24 2.59 -5.77
C LEU A 28 -1.18 4.09 -6.04
N LEU A 29 -0.21 4.54 -6.82
CA LEU A 29 -0.10 5.94 -7.22
C LEU A 29 -1.29 6.37 -8.07
N VAL A 30 -1.76 5.52 -8.96
CA VAL A 30 -2.95 5.78 -9.78
C VAL A 30 -4.19 5.88 -8.89
N LEU A 31 -4.37 4.98 -7.92
CA LEU A 31 -5.48 5.04 -6.98
C LEU A 31 -5.48 6.35 -6.20
N ARG A 32 -4.30 6.80 -5.75
CA ARG A 32 -4.16 8.07 -5.04
C ARG A 32 -4.58 9.26 -5.89
N SER A 33 -4.38 9.20 -7.20
CA SER A 33 -4.71 10.29 -8.12
C SER A 33 -6.14 10.26 -8.63
N ARG A 34 -6.90 9.19 -8.40
CA ARG A 34 -8.26 9.07 -8.90
C ARG A 34 -9.26 9.83 -8.03
N HIS A 35 -10.40 10.20 -8.66
CA HIS A 35 -11.46 10.93 -7.98
C HIS A 35 -12.15 10.09 -6.89
N GLY A 36 -12.40 10.72 -5.76
CA GLY A 36 -13.21 10.15 -4.68
C GLY A 36 -12.51 9.03 -3.91
N GLN A 37 -13.27 8.40 -3.03
CA GLN A 37 -12.79 7.32 -2.18
C GLN A 37 -12.43 6.07 -2.99
N LEU A 38 -11.59 5.22 -2.40
CA LEU A 38 -11.32 3.90 -2.93
C LEU A 38 -12.61 3.07 -2.97
N THR A 39 -12.89 2.46 -4.11
CA THR A 39 -14.03 1.56 -4.31
C THR A 39 -13.57 0.28 -4.95
N MET A 40 -14.41 -0.76 -4.91
CA MET A 40 -14.10 -2.01 -5.62
C MET A 40 -13.95 -1.78 -7.11
N SER A 41 -14.75 -0.89 -7.69
CA SER A 41 -14.65 -0.57 -9.12
C SER A 41 -13.27 0.01 -9.47
N LYS A 42 -12.76 0.91 -8.64
CA LYS A 42 -11.42 1.47 -8.86
C LYS A 42 -10.33 0.41 -8.69
N LEU A 43 -10.48 -0.43 -7.66
CA LEU A 43 -9.52 -1.50 -7.40
C LEU A 43 -9.51 -2.54 -8.52
N SER A 44 -10.63 -2.76 -9.19
CA SER A 44 -10.71 -3.69 -10.33
C SER A 44 -9.79 -3.29 -11.48
N GLY A 45 -9.41 -2.03 -11.57
CA GLY A 45 -8.43 -1.55 -12.53
C GLY A 45 -6.98 -1.76 -12.12
N CYS A 46 -6.74 -2.40 -10.99
CA CYS A 46 -5.41 -2.60 -10.41
C CYS A 46 -5.11 -4.10 -10.26
N PRO A 47 -4.82 -4.82 -11.37
CA PRO A 47 -4.69 -6.27 -11.33
C PRO A 47 -3.57 -6.77 -10.42
N HIS A 48 -2.47 -6.05 -10.31
CA HIS A 48 -1.36 -6.46 -9.45
C HIS A 48 -1.73 -6.32 -7.96
N LEU A 49 -2.45 -5.26 -7.59
CA LEU A 49 -2.95 -5.12 -6.23
C LEU A 49 -3.98 -6.20 -5.89
N VAL A 50 -4.87 -6.53 -6.82
CA VAL A 50 -5.85 -7.60 -6.63
C VAL A 50 -5.15 -8.93 -6.42
N GLN A 51 -4.12 -9.21 -7.22
CA GLN A 51 -3.35 -10.44 -7.07
C GLN A 51 -2.59 -10.48 -5.75
N LEU A 52 -1.95 -9.38 -5.38
CA LEU A 52 -1.13 -9.32 -4.16
C LEU A 52 -1.98 -9.38 -2.90
N CYS A 53 -3.09 -8.65 -2.86
CA CYS A 53 -3.92 -8.51 -1.67
C CYS A 53 -5.02 -9.57 -1.55
N GLY A 54 -5.49 -10.13 -2.65
CA GLY A 54 -6.63 -11.05 -2.66
C GLY A 54 -6.43 -12.30 -3.47
N GLU A 55 -5.20 -12.60 -3.90
CA GLU A 55 -4.89 -13.78 -4.72
C GLU A 55 -5.77 -13.87 -5.98
N GLY A 56 -6.11 -12.72 -6.55
CA GLY A 56 -6.95 -12.61 -7.72
C GLY A 56 -8.43 -12.39 -7.43
N ASP A 57 -8.85 -12.48 -6.18
CA ASP A 57 -10.24 -12.21 -5.76
C ASP A 57 -10.39 -10.72 -5.40
N LEU A 58 -11.23 -10.02 -6.15
CA LEU A 58 -11.44 -8.59 -5.98
C LEU A 58 -12.02 -8.24 -4.60
N VAL A 59 -12.98 -9.01 -4.12
CA VAL A 59 -13.63 -8.76 -2.83
C VAL A 59 -12.62 -8.94 -1.69
N GLU A 60 -11.87 -10.03 -1.72
CA GLU A 60 -10.82 -10.28 -0.73
C GLU A 60 -9.74 -9.20 -0.77
N ALA A 61 -9.32 -8.77 -1.95
CA ALA A 61 -8.35 -7.70 -2.12
C ALA A 61 -8.86 -6.38 -1.54
N PHE A 62 -10.12 -6.04 -1.80
CA PHE A 62 -10.73 -4.83 -1.30
C PHE A 62 -10.81 -4.84 0.23
N MET A 63 -11.23 -5.95 0.81
CA MET A 63 -11.32 -6.09 2.26
C MET A 63 -9.95 -6.04 2.92
N MET A 64 -8.97 -6.71 2.35
CA MET A 64 -7.60 -6.71 2.88
C MET A 64 -6.99 -5.31 2.82
N LEU A 65 -7.11 -4.65 1.68
CA LEU A 65 -6.59 -3.30 1.51
C LEU A 65 -7.28 -2.32 2.47
N GLY A 66 -8.59 -2.44 2.64
CA GLY A 66 -9.34 -1.62 3.59
C GLY A 66 -8.85 -1.78 5.02
N ARG A 67 -8.57 -3.02 5.45
CA ARG A 67 -8.02 -3.28 6.78
C ARG A 67 -6.63 -2.68 6.95
N GLU A 68 -5.78 -2.81 5.94
CA GLU A 68 -4.43 -2.24 5.99
C GLU A 68 -4.46 -0.71 6.01
N LEU A 69 -5.34 -0.09 5.24
CA LEU A 69 -5.51 1.37 5.28
C LEU A 69 -5.99 1.85 6.64
N ALA A 70 -6.96 1.15 7.24
CA ALA A 70 -7.44 1.50 8.57
C ALA A 70 -6.34 1.40 9.63
N ARG A 71 -5.50 0.38 9.52
CA ARG A 71 -4.33 0.22 10.41
C ARG A 71 -3.34 1.36 10.22
N TYR A 72 -3.05 1.72 8.97
CA TYR A 72 -2.07 2.74 8.64
C TYR A 72 -2.52 4.14 9.06
N GLU A 73 -3.81 4.43 9.05
CA GLU A 73 -4.33 5.70 9.57
C GLU A 73 -3.94 5.94 11.03
N LYS A 74 -3.77 4.86 11.79
CA LYS A 74 -3.39 4.90 13.22
C LYS A 74 -1.89 4.70 13.42
N GLY A 75 -1.13 4.58 12.35
CA GLY A 75 0.31 4.38 12.39
C GLY A 75 1.09 5.67 12.55
N ASN A 76 2.37 5.62 12.15
CA ASN A 76 3.20 6.82 12.18
C ASN A 76 2.77 7.82 11.09
N LYS A 77 3.42 8.99 11.07
CA LYS A 77 3.04 10.05 10.12
C LYS A 77 3.12 9.65 8.66
N TYR A 78 4.08 8.79 8.29
CA TYR A 78 4.24 8.32 6.91
C TYR A 78 3.09 7.37 6.52
N GLU A 79 2.81 6.44 7.38
CA GLU A 79 1.74 5.46 7.19
C GLU A 79 0.37 6.16 7.14
N ALA A 80 0.12 7.07 8.08
CA ALA A 80 -1.12 7.83 8.11
C ALA A 80 -1.28 8.72 6.88
N ALA A 81 -0.22 9.37 6.43
CA ALA A 81 -0.27 10.21 5.23
C ALA A 81 -0.60 9.38 3.98
N ALA A 82 -0.01 8.19 3.86
CA ALA A 82 -0.31 7.30 2.74
C ALA A 82 -1.77 6.83 2.77
N ALA A 83 -2.25 6.36 3.92
CA ALA A 83 -3.60 5.86 4.06
C ALA A 83 -4.65 6.95 3.81
N LEU A 84 -4.47 8.12 4.41
CA LEU A 84 -5.41 9.23 4.25
C LEU A 84 -5.46 9.75 2.82
N SER A 85 -4.33 9.79 2.13
CA SER A 85 -4.32 10.23 0.73
C SER A 85 -4.96 9.23 -0.22
N LEU A 86 -5.01 7.94 0.14
CA LEU A 86 -5.73 6.92 -0.64
C LEU A 86 -7.22 6.88 -0.31
N SER A 87 -7.59 7.09 0.96
CA SER A 87 -8.97 6.97 1.42
C SER A 87 -9.75 8.28 1.42
N SER A 88 -9.10 9.40 1.15
CA SER A 88 -9.76 10.72 1.14
C SER A 88 -10.88 10.79 0.12
N PRO A 89 -12.03 11.40 0.49
CA PRO A 89 -13.12 11.61 -0.46
C PRO A 89 -12.87 12.75 -1.46
N ALA A 90 -11.77 13.49 -1.32
CA ALA A 90 -11.47 14.62 -2.19
C ALA A 90 -11.28 14.19 -3.65
N ASP A 91 -11.71 15.05 -4.58
CA ASP A 91 -11.73 14.73 -6.00
C ASP A 91 -10.36 14.80 -6.67
N THR A 92 -9.48 15.69 -6.22
CA THR A 92 -8.16 15.84 -6.82
C THR A 92 -7.06 15.39 -5.87
N VAL A 93 -5.91 15.04 -6.42
CA VAL A 93 -4.74 14.67 -5.59
C VAL A 93 -4.29 15.86 -4.74
N LEU A 94 -4.40 17.07 -5.27
CA LEU A 94 -4.03 18.27 -4.54
C LEU A 94 -4.94 18.48 -3.33
N ASP A 95 -6.25 18.32 -3.51
CA ASP A 95 -7.22 18.45 -2.42
C ASP A 95 -7.02 17.35 -1.38
N ARG A 96 -6.65 16.14 -1.80
CA ARG A 96 -6.32 15.04 -0.87
C ARG A 96 -5.14 15.40 0.01
N PHE A 97 -4.10 15.97 -0.56
CA PHE A 97 -2.94 16.39 0.21
C PHE A 97 -3.29 17.58 1.13
N THR A 98 -4.16 18.48 0.69
CA THR A 98 -4.64 19.57 1.54
C THR A 98 -5.42 19.06 2.73
N MET A 99 -6.38 18.14 2.53
CA MET A 99 -7.14 17.55 3.63
C MET A 99 -6.24 16.74 4.57
N THR A 100 -5.29 16.03 4.03
CA THR A 100 -4.32 15.27 4.83
C THR A 100 -3.43 16.22 5.64
N ALA A 101 -3.00 17.33 5.04
CA ALA A 101 -2.21 18.35 5.74
C ALA A 101 -2.97 18.95 6.93
N GLU A 102 -4.26 19.18 6.79
CA GLU A 102 -5.11 19.65 7.88
C GLU A 102 -5.13 18.67 9.06
N HIS A 103 -5.13 17.38 8.76
CA HIS A 103 -5.04 16.33 9.78
C HIS A 103 -3.74 16.41 10.58
N PHE A 104 -2.66 16.91 9.98
CA PHE A 104 -1.34 17.01 10.59
C PHE A 104 -0.97 18.45 11.00
N ASP A 105 -1.93 19.27 11.37
CA ASP A 105 -1.69 20.66 11.83
C ASP A 105 -0.96 21.53 10.81
N TYR A 106 -1.50 21.59 9.60
CA TYR A 106 -1.06 22.56 8.57
C TYR A 106 0.34 22.31 8.00
N GLN A 107 0.79 21.07 7.91
CA GLN A 107 1.97 20.77 7.12
C GLN A 107 1.70 21.09 5.64
N ASP A 108 2.73 21.56 4.92
CA ASP A 108 2.53 21.89 3.51
C ASP A 108 2.32 20.63 2.65
N GLN A 109 1.73 20.82 1.47
CA GLN A 109 1.39 19.73 0.58
C GLN A 109 2.61 18.93 0.10
N ARG A 110 3.76 19.57 -0.06
CA ARG A 110 4.99 18.88 -0.50
C ARG A 110 5.47 17.93 0.58
N THR A 111 5.41 18.36 1.82
CA THR A 111 5.75 17.52 2.97
C THR A 111 4.81 16.32 3.05
N ILE A 112 3.50 16.55 2.92
CA ILE A 112 2.50 15.48 2.94
C ILE A 112 2.72 14.51 1.78
N ARG A 113 3.03 15.00 0.60
CA ARG A 113 3.32 14.15 -0.55
C ARG A 113 4.53 13.24 -0.29
N ARG A 114 5.59 13.79 0.27
CA ARG A 114 6.79 13.00 0.62
C ARG A 114 6.47 11.95 1.68
N TRP A 115 5.67 12.30 2.68
CA TRP A 115 5.24 11.34 3.71
C TRP A 115 4.38 10.24 3.09
N SER A 116 3.44 10.62 2.22
CA SER A 116 2.58 9.67 1.52
C SER A 116 3.41 8.72 0.64
N ASP A 117 4.34 9.24 -0.14
CA ASP A 117 5.21 8.41 -0.99
C ASP A 117 6.01 7.40 -0.15
N ARG A 118 6.54 7.85 0.98
CA ARG A 118 7.29 6.99 1.89
C ARG A 118 6.39 5.93 2.54
N GLY A 119 5.18 6.32 2.91
CA GLY A 119 4.19 5.41 3.47
C GLY A 119 3.74 4.35 2.47
N LEU A 120 3.58 4.71 1.21
CA LEU A 120 3.27 3.74 0.15
C LEU A 120 4.38 2.71 -0.01
N GLY A 121 5.65 3.13 0.10
CA GLY A 121 6.77 2.19 0.08
C GLY A 121 6.71 1.19 1.24
N ARG A 122 6.37 1.66 2.43
CA ARG A 122 6.19 0.79 3.60
C ARG A 122 5.01 -0.17 3.42
N MET A 123 3.92 0.33 2.86
CA MET A 123 2.74 -0.49 2.55
C MET A 123 3.10 -1.61 1.57
N MET A 124 3.90 -1.32 0.56
CA MET A 124 4.38 -2.33 -0.38
C MET A 124 5.21 -3.40 0.31
N GLN A 125 6.12 -3.00 1.21
CA GLN A 125 6.91 -3.96 1.99
C GLN A 125 6.01 -4.85 2.86
N ARG A 126 4.98 -4.27 3.45
CA ARG A 126 4.01 -5.00 4.26
C ARG A 126 3.25 -6.03 3.43
N PHE A 127 2.80 -5.66 2.24
CA PHE A 127 2.09 -6.57 1.34
C PHE A 127 2.99 -7.73 0.91
N GLN A 128 4.24 -7.45 0.58
CA GLN A 128 5.21 -8.49 0.24
C GLN A 128 5.39 -9.48 1.39
N MET A 129 5.51 -8.97 2.61
CA MET A 129 5.69 -9.80 3.79
C MET A 129 4.46 -10.70 4.02
N ILE A 130 3.25 -10.17 3.86
CA ILE A 130 2.02 -10.94 3.99
C ILE A 130 1.97 -12.05 2.95
N LEU A 131 2.32 -11.74 1.70
CA LEU A 131 2.34 -12.72 0.63
C LEU A 131 3.37 -13.82 0.91
N GLU A 132 4.57 -13.45 1.33
CA GLU A 132 5.62 -14.42 1.68
C GLU A 132 5.16 -15.34 2.81
N LEU A 133 4.52 -14.79 3.85
CA LEU A 133 4.00 -15.58 4.96
C LEU A 133 2.89 -16.53 4.51
N SER A 134 2.08 -16.14 3.55
CA SER A 134 0.98 -16.97 3.06
C SER A 134 1.43 -18.15 2.19
N THR A 135 2.68 -18.17 1.77
CA THR A 135 3.23 -19.27 0.97
C THR A 135 3.79 -20.41 1.82
N TYR A 136 3.89 -20.23 3.11
CA TYR A 136 4.38 -21.27 4.01
C TYR A 136 3.28 -22.28 4.40
#